data_18d93b7f3c308a530a75881bc8076eb2
#
_entry.id   18d93b7f3c308a530a75881bc8076eb2
#
_cell.length_a   1.000
_cell.length_b   1.000
_cell.length_c   1.000
_cell.angle_alpha   90.00
_cell.angle_beta   90.00
_cell.angle_gamma   90.00
#
_symmetry.space_group_name_H-M   'P 1'
#
loop_
_entity.id
_entity.type
_entity.pdbx_description
1 polymer ?
#
loop_
_entity_poly.entity_id
_entity_poly.type
_entity_poly.pdbx_seq_one_letter_code
_entity_poly.pdbx_strand_id
1 'polypeptide(L)'
;MSEINNTEQELENINQESQISEEEYQIEEEYKIWKKNSPYLYDILLTSGTEWPSLTIDWLPILDISNKSYFSVQKMIIGTITNGKEPDYLMIAKARLPININLLSDIKDNPYINKDAINSFSKPENSKIEIETKILHEGEVNKARSMPQKNKYQIIATKTILGEIHIYDYFKHPPKPLDNKIKPERKLIGHNKEGYGLSWSIIKEGYLLSGAYDKLVCLCDVSSNSDEPLLKYNNHTDLCS
;
A
#
# COMPACT_ATOMS: atom_id res chain seq x y z
N MET A 1 -50.26 22.31 2.86
CA MET A 1 -48.90 22.51 2.33
C MET A 1 -47.84 21.64 3.00
N SER A 2 -47.97 21.27 4.28
CA SER A 2 -46.98 20.39 4.98
C SER A 2 -47.08 18.91 4.58
N GLU A 3 -48.22 18.40 4.19
CA GLU A 3 -48.40 16.99 3.82
C GLU A 3 -47.90 16.67 2.39
N ILE A 4 -47.92 17.66 1.48
CA ILE A 4 -47.40 17.48 0.11
C ILE A 4 -45.89 17.40 0.09
N ASN A 5 -45.22 18.19 0.93
CA ASN A 5 -43.75 18.16 1.01
C ASN A 5 -43.20 16.85 1.62
N ASN A 6 -43.94 16.20 2.54
CA ASN A 6 -43.52 14.91 3.09
C ASN A 6 -43.63 13.77 2.07
N THR A 7 -44.68 13.78 1.23
CA THR A 7 -44.87 12.75 0.19
C THR A 7 -43.86 12.88 -0.94
N GLU A 8 -43.43 14.08 -1.31
CA GLU A 8 -42.40 14.29 -2.30
C GLU A 8 -41.00 13.82 -1.77
N GLN A 9 -40.68 14.12 -0.51
CA GLN A 9 -39.44 13.64 0.12
C GLN A 9 -39.40 12.12 0.31
N GLU A 10 -40.55 11.49 0.63
CA GLU A 10 -40.65 10.03 0.71
C GLU A 10 -40.46 9.37 -0.67
N LEU A 11 -41.04 9.96 -1.74
CA LEU A 11 -40.87 9.47 -3.12
C LEU A 11 -39.45 9.66 -3.63
N GLU A 12 -38.76 10.75 -3.28
CA GLU A 12 -37.36 10.96 -3.62
C GLU A 12 -36.45 9.95 -2.90
N ASN A 13 -36.72 9.66 -1.62
CA ASN A 13 -35.94 8.66 -0.87
C ASN A 13 -36.16 7.23 -1.40
N ILE A 14 -37.41 6.86 -1.76
CA ILE A 14 -37.70 5.54 -2.36
C ILE A 14 -37.04 5.41 -3.74
N ASN A 15 -37.00 6.48 -4.53
CA ASN A 15 -36.32 6.49 -5.82
C ASN A 15 -34.80 6.40 -5.67
N GLN A 16 -34.21 7.04 -4.64
CA GLN A 16 -32.75 6.92 -4.35
C GLN A 16 -32.39 5.53 -3.85
N GLU A 17 -33.18 4.93 -2.96
CA GLU A 17 -32.94 3.55 -2.49
C GLU A 17 -33.10 2.52 -3.62
N SER A 18 -34.05 2.70 -4.55
CA SER A 18 -34.22 1.81 -5.71
C SER A 18 -33.07 1.96 -6.72
N GLN A 19 -32.54 3.16 -6.92
CA GLN A 19 -31.36 3.38 -7.78
C GLN A 19 -30.08 2.79 -7.18
N ILE A 20 -29.85 2.94 -5.88
CA ILE A 20 -28.72 2.32 -5.17
C ILE A 20 -28.77 0.79 -5.31
N SER A 21 -29.95 0.18 -5.17
CA SER A 21 -30.11 -1.27 -5.32
C SER A 21 -29.89 -1.78 -6.75
N GLU A 22 -30.23 -1.00 -7.77
CA GLU A 22 -29.95 -1.35 -9.18
C GLU A 22 -28.46 -1.24 -9.52
N GLU A 23 -27.78 -0.21 -9.02
CA GLU A 23 -26.33 -0.04 -9.19
C GLU A 23 -25.55 -1.15 -8.48
N GLU A 24 -25.93 -1.49 -7.24
CA GLU A 24 -25.32 -2.59 -6.49
C GLU A 24 -25.48 -3.93 -7.22
N TYR A 25 -26.66 -4.19 -7.77
CA TYR A 25 -26.93 -5.39 -8.55
C TYR A 25 -26.07 -5.46 -9.81
N GLN A 26 -25.93 -4.34 -10.54
CA GLN A 26 -25.08 -4.27 -11.74
C GLN A 26 -23.60 -4.52 -11.39
N ILE A 27 -23.08 -3.90 -10.32
CA ILE A 27 -21.72 -4.11 -9.83
C ILE A 27 -21.50 -5.58 -9.46
N GLU A 28 -22.46 -6.23 -8.82
CA GLU A 28 -22.36 -7.64 -8.45
C GLU A 28 -22.32 -8.56 -9.68
N GLU A 29 -23.13 -8.30 -10.71
CA GLU A 29 -23.12 -9.05 -11.96
C GLU A 29 -21.81 -8.85 -12.74
N GLU A 30 -21.33 -7.62 -12.86
CA GLU A 30 -20.04 -7.33 -13.47
C GLU A 30 -18.90 -8.01 -12.73
N TYR A 31 -18.91 -8.02 -11.39
CA TYR A 31 -17.93 -8.74 -10.58
C TYR A 31 -17.99 -10.25 -10.82
N LYS A 32 -19.17 -10.85 -10.92
CA LYS A 32 -19.33 -12.29 -11.24
C LYS A 32 -18.73 -12.64 -12.61
N ILE A 33 -18.98 -11.79 -13.62
CA ILE A 33 -18.44 -11.94 -14.97
C ILE A 33 -16.91 -11.82 -14.93
N TRP A 34 -16.39 -10.78 -14.27
CA TRP A 34 -14.95 -10.59 -14.12
C TRP A 34 -14.30 -11.78 -13.40
N LYS A 35 -14.87 -12.22 -12.28
CA LYS A 35 -14.37 -13.36 -11.51
C LYS A 35 -14.31 -14.65 -12.33
N LYS A 36 -15.30 -14.88 -13.19
CA LYS A 36 -15.31 -16.03 -14.12
C LYS A 36 -14.21 -15.95 -15.16
N ASN A 37 -13.88 -14.75 -15.60
CA ASN A 37 -12.86 -14.49 -16.63
C ASN A 37 -11.46 -14.30 -16.05
N SER A 38 -11.32 -14.02 -14.77
CA SER A 38 -10.05 -13.74 -14.10
C SER A 38 -8.96 -14.80 -14.32
N PRO A 39 -9.23 -16.12 -14.37
CA PRO A 39 -8.19 -17.14 -14.65
C PRO A 39 -7.59 -17.07 -16.06
N TYR A 40 -8.26 -16.37 -16.99
CA TYR A 40 -7.77 -16.16 -18.37
C TYR A 40 -7.08 -14.82 -18.55
N LEU A 41 -7.26 -13.91 -17.59
CA LEU A 41 -6.72 -12.54 -17.65
C LEU A 41 -5.44 -12.37 -16.82
N TYR A 42 -5.26 -13.20 -15.79
CA TYR A 42 -4.17 -13.04 -14.82
C TYR A 42 -3.47 -14.37 -14.58
N ASP A 43 -2.13 -14.34 -14.56
CA ASP A 43 -1.33 -15.49 -14.14
C ASP A 43 -1.45 -15.75 -12.64
N ILE A 44 -1.54 -14.68 -11.85
CA ILE A 44 -1.75 -14.73 -10.41
C ILE A 44 -2.73 -13.63 -10.01
N LEU A 45 -3.73 -14.00 -9.24
CA LEU A 45 -4.66 -13.08 -8.62
C LEU A 45 -4.81 -13.44 -7.13
N LEU A 46 -4.30 -12.57 -6.26
CA LEU A 46 -4.46 -12.69 -4.81
C LEU A 46 -5.32 -11.53 -4.32
N THR A 47 -6.39 -11.84 -3.62
CA THR A 47 -7.28 -10.83 -3.03
C THR A 47 -7.22 -10.92 -1.51
N SER A 48 -7.09 -9.78 -0.85
CA SER A 48 -7.11 -9.65 0.60
C SER A 48 -7.77 -8.34 0.99
N GLY A 49 -8.65 -8.38 1.98
CA GLY A 49 -9.22 -7.17 2.58
C GLY A 49 -8.30 -6.64 3.68
N THR A 50 -8.20 -5.34 3.78
CA THR A 50 -7.60 -4.63 4.91
C THR A 50 -8.70 -4.05 5.79
N GLU A 51 -8.42 -3.88 7.07
CA GLU A 51 -9.37 -3.30 8.04
C GLU A 51 -9.68 -1.83 7.72
N TRP A 52 -8.66 -1.09 7.28
CA TRP A 52 -8.75 0.30 6.85
C TRP A 52 -8.24 0.46 5.42
N PRO A 53 -8.76 1.42 4.64
CA PRO A 53 -8.27 1.70 3.31
C PRO A 53 -6.82 2.16 3.32
N SER A 54 -6.17 2.09 2.16
CA SER A 54 -4.79 2.51 1.95
C SER A 54 -4.64 3.38 0.71
N LEU A 55 -3.92 4.48 0.80
CA LEU A 55 -3.53 5.35 -0.33
C LEU A 55 -2.23 4.90 -0.99
N THR A 56 -1.50 3.97 -0.40
CA THR A 56 -0.15 3.66 -0.83
C THR A 56 0.16 2.17 -0.74
N ILE A 57 0.80 1.69 -1.79
CA ILE A 57 1.39 0.36 -1.82
C ILE A 57 2.73 0.45 -2.56
N ASP A 58 3.72 -0.28 -2.08
CA ASP A 58 5.02 -0.40 -2.75
C ASP A 58 5.70 -1.71 -2.37
N TRP A 59 6.50 -2.29 -3.29
CA TRP A 59 7.28 -3.48 -2.98
C TRP A 59 8.54 -3.13 -2.20
N LEU A 60 8.85 -3.95 -1.19
CA LEU A 60 10.17 -3.94 -0.58
C LEU A 60 11.15 -4.73 -1.45
N PRO A 61 12.41 -4.26 -1.60
CA PRO A 61 13.44 -4.97 -2.37
C PRO A 61 13.96 -6.22 -1.65
N ILE A 62 13.19 -6.76 -0.71
CA ILE A 62 13.49 -7.96 0.06
C ILE A 62 12.78 -9.13 -0.60
N LEU A 63 13.57 -10.08 -1.07
CA LEU A 63 13.09 -11.33 -1.62
C LEU A 63 13.65 -12.48 -0.79
N ASP A 64 12.79 -13.21 -0.11
CA ASP A 64 13.17 -14.44 0.57
C ASP A 64 12.83 -15.64 -0.31
N ILE A 65 13.86 -16.25 -0.87
CA ILE A 65 13.75 -17.46 -1.69
C ILE A 65 14.39 -18.61 -0.91
N SER A 66 13.57 -19.48 -0.36
CA SER A 66 14.06 -20.75 0.16
C SER A 66 14.42 -21.68 -1.01
N ASN A 67 15.67 -22.13 -1.09
CA ASN A 67 16.15 -23.07 -2.12
C ASN A 67 15.40 -24.42 -2.15
N LYS A 68 14.51 -24.67 -1.19
CA LYS A 68 13.68 -25.87 -1.08
C LYS A 68 12.19 -25.58 -1.28
N SER A 69 11.81 -24.33 -1.58
CA SER A 69 10.42 -23.93 -1.73
C SER A 69 10.11 -23.61 -3.18
N TYR A 70 8.94 -24.01 -3.64
CA TYR A 70 8.36 -23.55 -4.92
C TYR A 70 7.80 -22.13 -4.87
N PHE A 71 7.92 -21.49 -3.71
CA PHE A 71 7.40 -20.15 -3.44
C PHE A 71 8.49 -19.21 -2.97
N SER A 72 8.37 -17.96 -3.38
CA SER A 72 9.08 -16.82 -2.80
C SER A 72 8.16 -16.07 -1.83
N VAL A 73 8.71 -15.51 -0.78
CA VAL A 73 8.02 -14.56 0.09
C VAL A 73 8.46 -13.17 -0.32
N GLN A 74 7.52 -12.38 -0.79
CA GLN A 74 7.75 -10.97 -1.13
C GLN A 74 7.07 -10.09 -0.09
N LYS A 75 7.70 -8.97 0.24
CA LYS A 75 7.17 -8.01 1.19
C LYS A 75 6.73 -6.74 0.49
N MET A 76 5.68 -6.12 1.00
CA MET A 76 5.15 -4.87 0.50
C MET A 76 4.81 -3.93 1.65
N ILE A 77 4.84 -2.64 1.34
CA ILE A 77 4.43 -1.57 2.21
C ILE A 77 2.97 -1.26 1.95
N ILE A 78 2.19 -1.06 3.00
CA ILE A 78 0.80 -0.59 2.95
C ILE A 78 0.64 0.46 4.06
N GLY A 79 -0.07 1.55 3.79
CA GLY A 79 -0.44 2.54 4.82
C GLY A 79 -1.89 2.39 5.23
N THR A 80 -2.31 3.01 6.32
CA THR A 80 -3.72 3.12 6.70
C THR A 80 -4.23 4.55 6.58
N ILE A 81 -5.55 4.66 6.41
CA ILE A 81 -6.32 5.89 6.54
C ILE A 81 -7.50 5.60 7.44
N THR A 82 -7.46 6.13 8.65
CA THR A 82 -8.50 5.89 9.64
C THR A 82 -9.45 7.09 9.81
N ASN A 83 -9.12 8.22 9.18
CA ASN A 83 -9.80 9.51 9.40
C ASN A 83 -9.86 9.88 10.90
N GLY A 84 -8.81 9.56 11.63
CA GLY A 84 -8.69 9.85 13.07
C GLY A 84 -9.56 8.98 13.98
N LYS A 85 -10.24 7.95 13.47
CA LYS A 85 -11.04 7.03 14.28
C LYS A 85 -10.19 6.08 15.10
N GLU A 86 -9.03 5.70 14.57
CA GLU A 86 -8.04 4.83 15.18
C GLU A 86 -6.63 5.34 14.87
N PRO A 87 -5.59 4.86 15.57
CA PRO A 87 -4.21 5.16 15.18
C PRO A 87 -3.89 4.65 13.77
N ASP A 88 -3.17 5.46 13.01
CA ASP A 88 -2.69 5.08 11.69
C ASP A 88 -1.35 4.33 11.76
N TYR A 89 -1.14 3.46 10.77
CA TYR A 89 0.02 2.57 10.72
C TYR A 89 0.66 2.54 9.33
N LEU A 90 1.98 2.56 9.33
CA LEU A 90 2.79 2.02 8.25
C LEU A 90 2.90 0.51 8.47
N MET A 91 2.41 -0.29 7.53
CA MET A 91 2.36 -1.73 7.64
C MET A 91 3.30 -2.39 6.64
N ILE A 92 3.93 -3.48 7.07
CA ILE A 92 4.65 -4.39 6.17
C ILE A 92 3.82 -5.67 6.05
N ALA A 93 3.41 -5.95 4.84
CA ALA A 93 2.72 -7.18 4.49
C ALA A 93 3.65 -8.13 3.74
N LYS A 94 3.44 -9.41 3.88
CA LYS A 94 4.12 -10.47 3.11
C LYS A 94 3.12 -11.20 2.24
N ALA A 95 3.52 -11.47 1.00
CA ALA A 95 2.79 -12.26 0.04
C ALA A 95 3.64 -13.46 -0.40
N ARG A 96 3.04 -14.64 -0.45
CA ARG A 96 3.68 -15.84 -1.00
C ARG A 96 3.34 -15.93 -2.49
N LEU A 97 4.37 -15.89 -3.33
CA LEU A 97 4.22 -15.96 -4.79
C LEU A 97 4.97 -17.18 -5.33
N PRO A 98 4.45 -17.88 -6.36
CA PRO A 98 5.19 -18.96 -7.01
C PRO A 98 6.45 -18.43 -7.68
N ILE A 99 7.55 -19.17 -7.59
CA ILE A 99 8.84 -18.75 -8.18
C ILE A 99 8.80 -18.80 -9.71
N ASN A 100 8.06 -19.77 -10.26
CA ASN A 100 7.95 -19.94 -11.71
C ASN A 100 6.54 -20.46 -12.07
N ILE A 101 5.78 -19.63 -12.77
CA ILE A 101 4.42 -19.93 -13.21
C ILE A 101 4.41 -21.02 -14.29
N ASN A 102 5.44 -21.04 -15.16
CA ASN A 102 5.57 -22.07 -16.19
C ASN A 102 5.80 -23.47 -15.58
N LEU A 103 6.47 -23.54 -14.42
CA LEU A 103 6.55 -24.79 -13.66
C LEU A 103 5.19 -25.27 -13.17
N LEU A 104 4.22 -24.42 -12.94
CA LEU A 104 2.87 -24.85 -12.52
C LEU A 104 2.11 -25.55 -13.66
N SER A 105 2.34 -25.20 -14.93
CA SER A 105 1.80 -25.92 -16.08
C SER A 105 2.51 -27.26 -16.30
N ASP A 106 3.83 -27.28 -16.20
CA ASP A 106 4.65 -28.49 -16.37
C ASP A 106 4.49 -29.47 -15.20
N ILE A 107 4.10 -28.96 -14.03
CA ILE A 107 3.86 -29.72 -12.80
C ILE A 107 2.57 -30.54 -12.87
N LYS A 108 1.52 -30.08 -13.58
CA LYS A 108 0.26 -30.84 -13.69
C LYS A 108 0.47 -32.21 -14.34
N ASP A 109 1.49 -32.35 -15.18
CA ASP A 109 1.77 -33.54 -15.95
C ASP A 109 3.00 -34.32 -15.46
N ASN A 110 3.74 -33.79 -14.44
CA ASN A 110 4.93 -34.47 -13.91
C ASN A 110 4.63 -35.35 -12.71
N PRO A 111 4.79 -36.70 -12.81
CA PRO A 111 4.45 -37.64 -11.73
C PRO A 111 5.38 -37.57 -10.51
N TYR A 112 6.52 -36.88 -10.60
CA TYR A 112 7.51 -36.76 -9.52
C TYR A 112 7.31 -35.49 -8.66
N ILE A 113 6.34 -34.64 -8.99
CA ILE A 113 6.09 -33.41 -8.24
C ILE A 113 4.91 -33.61 -7.31
N ASN A 114 5.09 -33.20 -6.08
CA ASN A 114 4.07 -33.32 -5.05
C ASN A 114 2.86 -32.44 -5.40
N LYS A 115 1.79 -33.09 -5.94
CA LYS A 115 0.52 -32.45 -6.28
C LYS A 115 -0.13 -31.77 -5.08
N ASP A 116 0.18 -32.19 -3.86
CA ASP A 116 -0.33 -31.57 -2.64
C ASP A 116 0.26 -30.18 -2.40
N ALA A 117 1.50 -29.94 -2.83
CA ALA A 117 2.12 -28.59 -2.76
C ALA A 117 1.42 -27.60 -3.69
N ILE A 118 0.96 -28.05 -4.87
CA ILE A 118 0.23 -27.23 -5.85
C ILE A 118 -1.21 -27.02 -5.39
N ASN A 119 -1.85 -28.07 -4.93
CA ASN A 119 -3.20 -28.00 -4.37
C ASN A 119 -3.22 -27.11 -3.11
N SER A 120 -2.10 -27.04 -2.37
CA SER A 120 -1.99 -26.15 -1.23
C SER A 120 -1.93 -24.66 -1.64
N PHE A 121 -1.38 -24.35 -2.83
CA PHE A 121 -1.37 -22.97 -3.35
C PHE A 121 -2.76 -22.53 -3.84
N SER A 122 -3.50 -23.45 -4.46
CA SER A 122 -4.88 -23.18 -4.89
C SER A 122 -5.88 -23.11 -3.73
N LYS A 123 -5.47 -23.48 -2.50
CA LYS A 123 -6.30 -23.29 -1.31
C LYS A 123 -6.21 -21.82 -0.87
N PRO A 124 -7.35 -21.13 -0.69
CA PRO A 124 -7.39 -19.72 -0.22
C PRO A 124 -6.61 -19.48 1.07
N GLU A 125 -6.41 -20.53 1.87
CA GLU A 125 -5.73 -20.48 3.17
C GLU A 125 -4.21 -20.27 3.07
N ASN A 126 -3.58 -20.64 1.96
CA ASN A 126 -2.13 -20.62 1.80
C ASN A 126 -1.61 -19.47 0.92
N SER A 127 -2.51 -18.75 0.25
CA SER A 127 -2.19 -17.61 -0.64
C SER A 127 -2.51 -16.26 -0.03
N LYS A 128 -2.44 -16.13 1.31
CA LYS A 128 -2.84 -14.90 2.00
C LYS A 128 -1.72 -13.86 1.97
N ILE A 129 -2.16 -12.61 1.80
CA ILE A 129 -1.37 -11.44 2.19
C ILE A 129 -1.53 -11.32 3.71
N GLU A 130 -0.41 -11.37 4.44
CA GLU A 130 -0.39 -11.31 5.90
C GLU A 130 0.36 -10.05 6.35
N ILE A 131 -0.21 -9.30 7.28
CA ILE A 131 0.48 -8.18 7.91
C ILE A 131 1.52 -8.74 8.90
N GLU A 132 2.80 -8.48 8.62
CA GLU A 132 3.93 -8.93 9.42
C GLU A 132 4.30 -7.89 10.49
N THR A 133 4.29 -6.62 10.13
CA THR A 133 4.71 -5.53 11.01
C THR A 133 3.74 -4.35 10.90
N LYS A 134 3.38 -3.75 12.04
CA LYS A 134 2.65 -2.50 12.15
C LYS A 134 3.52 -1.48 12.87
N ILE A 135 3.85 -0.36 12.23
CA ILE A 135 4.63 0.74 12.78
C ILE A 135 3.68 1.93 12.95
N LEU A 136 3.60 2.48 14.15
CA LEU A 136 2.72 3.60 14.42
C LEU A 136 3.14 4.83 13.60
N HIS A 137 2.19 5.46 12.93
CA HIS A 137 2.41 6.60 12.04
C HIS A 137 1.68 7.84 12.53
N GLU A 138 2.17 9.02 12.18
CA GLU A 138 1.58 10.31 12.55
C GLU A 138 0.49 10.70 11.56
N GLY A 139 -0.75 10.33 11.88
CA GLY A 139 -1.90 10.46 10.98
C GLY A 139 -1.80 9.53 9.78
N GLU A 140 -2.62 9.77 8.79
CA GLU A 140 -2.73 8.98 7.58
C GLU A 140 -1.41 8.87 6.81
N VAL A 141 -1.18 7.71 6.19
CA VAL A 141 -0.02 7.49 5.34
C VAL A 141 -0.36 7.88 3.91
N ASN A 142 -0.16 9.16 3.57
CA ASN A 142 -0.48 9.68 2.23
C ASN A 142 0.31 8.98 1.13
N LYS A 143 1.58 8.70 1.38
CA LYS A 143 2.48 7.99 0.48
C LYS A 143 3.58 7.29 1.26
N ALA A 144 3.93 6.09 0.82
CA ALA A 144 5.10 5.37 1.32
C ALA A 144 5.92 4.81 0.15
N ARG A 145 7.24 4.91 0.22
CA ARG A 145 8.16 4.38 -0.79
C ARG A 145 9.39 3.77 -0.16
N SER A 146 9.73 2.60 -0.62
CA SER A 146 10.96 1.91 -0.24
C SER A 146 12.17 2.47 -0.99
N MET A 147 13.27 2.69 -0.31
CA MET A 147 14.53 3.02 -0.94
C MET A 147 15.00 1.84 -1.81
N PRO A 148 15.27 2.05 -3.12
CA PRO A 148 15.51 0.95 -4.06
C PRO A 148 16.86 0.27 -3.89
N GLN A 149 17.84 0.93 -3.25
CA GLN A 149 19.16 0.37 -3.03
C GLN A 149 19.11 -0.74 -1.99
N LYS A 150 19.73 -1.88 -2.33
CA LYS A 150 19.80 -3.06 -1.46
C LYS A 150 20.95 -2.91 -0.48
N ASN A 151 20.69 -2.29 0.65
CA ASN A 151 21.65 -2.10 1.72
C ASN A 151 21.36 -3.02 2.91
N LYS A 152 22.26 -2.94 3.91
CA LYS A 152 22.06 -3.54 5.23
C LYS A 152 20.78 -3.02 5.92
N TYR A 153 20.33 -1.84 5.54
CA TYR A 153 19.16 -1.16 6.09
C TYR A 153 18.01 -1.20 5.09
N GLN A 154 16.80 -1.32 5.57
CA GLN A 154 15.61 -1.23 4.73
C GLN A 154 14.87 0.06 5.06
N ILE A 155 15.20 1.09 4.32
CA ILE A 155 14.70 2.44 4.53
C ILE A 155 13.38 2.65 3.77
N ILE A 156 12.41 3.18 4.48
CA ILE A 156 11.10 3.56 3.95
C ILE A 156 10.89 5.04 4.25
N ALA A 157 10.52 5.80 3.24
CA ALA A 157 10.04 7.16 3.42
C ALA A 157 8.52 7.17 3.36
N THR A 158 7.89 7.94 4.25
CA THR A 158 6.45 8.19 4.25
C THR A 158 6.16 9.68 4.21
N LYS A 159 5.04 10.03 3.59
CA LYS A 159 4.49 11.39 3.58
C LYS A 159 3.35 11.46 4.60
N THR A 160 3.41 12.45 5.50
CA THR A 160 2.38 12.67 6.52
C THR A 160 1.38 13.74 6.08
N ILE A 161 0.23 13.80 6.75
CA ILE A 161 -0.77 14.86 6.58
C ILE A 161 -0.25 16.26 6.98
N LEU A 162 0.81 16.31 7.80
CA LEU A 162 1.44 17.60 8.23
C LEU A 162 2.46 18.13 7.24
N GLY A 163 2.76 17.37 6.16
CA GLY A 163 3.76 17.75 5.17
C GLY A 163 5.17 17.23 5.45
N GLU A 164 5.46 16.79 6.67
CA GLU A 164 6.72 16.15 7.02
C GLU A 164 6.91 14.84 6.27
N ILE A 165 8.16 14.47 6.06
CA ILE A 165 8.53 13.15 5.55
C ILE A 165 9.17 12.38 6.70
N HIS A 166 8.58 11.26 7.06
CA HIS A 166 9.15 10.38 8.06
C HIS A 166 10.00 9.29 7.39
N ILE A 167 11.16 9.03 7.96
CA ILE A 167 12.08 7.99 7.52
C ILE A 167 12.09 6.89 8.56
N TYR A 168 11.84 5.67 8.12
CA TYR A 168 11.84 4.46 8.95
C TYR A 168 12.88 3.47 8.46
N ASP A 169 13.67 2.91 9.37
CA ASP A 169 14.42 1.68 9.14
C ASP A 169 13.57 0.50 9.63
N TYR A 170 12.91 -0.17 8.70
CA TYR A 170 11.97 -1.25 9.02
C TYR A 170 12.55 -2.31 9.97
N PHE A 171 13.84 -2.62 9.86
CA PHE A 171 14.47 -3.64 10.71
C PHE A 171 14.60 -3.24 12.18
N LYS A 172 14.46 -1.97 12.51
CA LYS A 172 14.50 -1.49 13.90
C LYS A 172 13.16 -1.54 14.61
N HIS A 173 12.08 -1.79 13.86
CA HIS A 173 10.75 -1.79 14.41
C HIS A 173 10.26 -3.21 14.71
N PRO A 174 9.68 -3.44 15.91
CA PRO A 174 9.10 -4.72 16.27
C PRO A 174 7.83 -4.99 15.43
N PRO A 175 7.38 -6.27 15.33
CA PRO A 175 6.16 -6.63 14.60
C PRO A 175 4.89 -5.90 15.05
N LYS A 176 4.84 -5.51 16.34
CA LYS A 176 3.76 -4.70 16.92
C LYS A 176 4.36 -3.56 17.73
N PRO A 177 3.76 -2.38 17.72
CA PRO A 177 4.21 -1.28 18.58
C PRO A 177 4.25 -1.71 20.05
N LEU A 178 5.36 -1.39 20.74
CA LEU A 178 5.53 -1.68 22.15
C LEU A 178 4.89 -0.60 23.05
N ASP A 179 4.74 0.59 22.51
CA ASP A 179 4.13 1.74 23.15
C ASP A 179 3.36 2.57 22.10
N ASN A 180 2.60 3.56 22.56
CA ASN A 180 1.83 4.46 21.70
C ASN A 180 2.68 5.66 21.20
N LYS A 181 3.98 5.49 21.02
CA LYS A 181 4.87 6.55 20.57
C LYS A 181 5.26 6.35 19.10
N ILE A 182 5.12 7.42 18.34
CA ILE A 182 5.58 7.50 16.95
C ILE A 182 7.09 7.73 16.97
N LYS A 183 7.84 6.83 16.35
CA LYS A 183 9.32 6.79 16.42
C LYS A 183 9.93 6.59 15.04
N PRO A 184 9.82 7.57 14.12
CA PRO A 184 10.64 7.54 12.91
C PRO A 184 12.11 7.74 13.28
N GLU A 185 13.03 7.17 12.52
CA GLU A 185 14.47 7.42 12.67
C GLU A 185 14.80 8.88 12.36
N ARG A 186 14.05 9.50 11.42
CA ARG A 186 14.20 10.92 11.08
C ARG A 186 12.88 11.52 10.63
N LYS A 187 12.75 12.82 10.82
CA LYS A 187 11.68 13.66 10.29
C LYS A 187 12.30 14.72 9.39
N LEU A 188 12.11 14.62 8.09
CA LEU A 188 12.58 15.63 7.15
C LEU A 188 11.52 16.72 7.02
N ILE A 189 11.93 17.95 7.14
CA ILE A 189 11.11 19.14 7.03
C ILE A 189 11.30 19.79 5.65
N GLY A 190 10.43 20.68 5.26
CA GLY A 190 10.57 21.36 3.95
C GLY A 190 9.26 21.78 3.35
N HIS A 191 8.21 21.02 3.61
CA HIS A 191 6.83 21.32 3.22
C HIS A 191 6.02 21.84 4.41
N ASN A 192 5.03 22.68 4.12
CA ASN A 192 4.09 23.22 5.12
C ASN A 192 2.63 22.79 4.85
N LYS A 193 2.42 21.94 3.87
CA LYS A 193 1.16 21.31 3.54
C LYS A 193 1.38 19.85 3.21
N GLU A 194 0.32 19.05 3.34
CA GLU A 194 0.32 17.67 2.89
C GLU A 194 0.61 17.54 1.39
N GLY A 195 0.85 16.34 0.96
CA GLY A 195 1.03 15.98 -0.45
C GLY A 195 1.26 14.50 -0.64
N TYR A 196 1.33 14.08 -1.91
CA TYR A 196 1.42 12.68 -2.32
C TYR A 196 2.66 12.39 -3.17
N GLY A 197 3.39 13.42 -3.57
CA GLY A 197 4.63 13.28 -4.34
C GLY A 197 5.77 12.73 -3.47
N LEU A 198 6.27 11.52 -3.77
CA LEU A 198 7.40 10.92 -3.07
C LEU A 198 8.10 9.92 -3.99
N SER A 199 9.40 10.13 -4.26
CA SER A 199 10.19 9.27 -5.13
C SER A 199 11.65 9.25 -4.75
N TRP A 200 12.21 8.05 -4.59
CA TRP A 200 13.64 7.85 -4.38
C TRP A 200 14.42 7.92 -5.69
N SER A 201 15.65 8.43 -5.61
CA SER A 201 16.59 8.30 -6.71
C SER A 201 17.03 6.83 -6.87
N ILE A 202 16.93 6.31 -8.09
CA ILE A 202 17.44 4.97 -8.42
C ILE A 202 18.95 4.97 -8.62
N ILE A 203 19.55 6.14 -8.89
CA ILE A 203 20.98 6.30 -9.22
C ILE A 203 21.77 6.66 -7.97
N LYS A 204 21.29 7.63 -7.20
CA LYS A 204 22.00 8.16 -6.04
C LYS A 204 21.29 7.75 -4.75
N GLU A 205 21.95 6.89 -3.99
CA GLU A 205 21.45 6.42 -2.71
C GLU A 205 21.15 7.58 -1.75
N GLY A 206 20.05 7.46 -1.00
CA GLY A 206 19.63 8.44 -0.01
C GLY A 206 18.97 9.70 -0.57
N TYR A 207 18.95 9.90 -1.90
CA TYR A 207 18.30 11.05 -2.51
C TYR A 207 16.81 10.80 -2.70
N LEU A 208 15.99 11.71 -2.16
CA LEU A 208 14.55 11.63 -2.12
C LEU A 208 13.94 12.93 -2.65
N LEU A 209 13.07 12.84 -3.65
CA LEU A 209 12.22 13.95 -4.11
C LEU A 209 10.84 13.85 -3.46
N SER A 210 10.30 15.00 -3.06
CA SER A 210 8.93 15.10 -2.58
C SER A 210 8.22 16.32 -3.13
N GLY A 211 6.93 16.17 -3.46
CA GLY A 211 6.04 17.24 -3.87
C GLY A 211 4.88 17.38 -2.88
N ALA A 212 4.33 18.59 -2.73
CA ALA A 212 3.21 18.84 -1.84
C ALA A 212 2.28 19.95 -2.36
N TYR A 213 1.18 20.16 -1.66
CA TYR A 213 0.16 21.15 -1.97
C TYR A 213 0.60 22.59 -1.68
N ASP A 214 1.80 22.77 -1.12
CA ASP A 214 2.46 24.07 -1.00
C ASP A 214 3.16 24.53 -2.30
N LYS A 215 2.99 23.75 -3.39
CA LYS A 215 3.57 24.01 -4.72
C LYS A 215 5.10 23.89 -4.76
N LEU A 216 5.68 23.30 -3.73
CA LEU A 216 7.10 23.05 -3.66
C LEU A 216 7.44 21.61 -4.08
N VAL A 217 8.60 21.47 -4.72
CA VAL A 217 9.29 20.19 -4.85
C VAL A 217 10.61 20.30 -4.08
N CYS A 218 10.80 19.39 -3.13
CA CYS A 218 11.97 19.34 -2.27
C CYS A 218 12.86 18.16 -2.64
N LEU A 219 14.17 18.40 -2.77
CA LEU A 219 15.18 17.34 -2.86
C LEU A 219 15.87 17.21 -1.50
N CYS A 220 15.77 16.04 -0.90
CA CYS A 220 16.40 15.71 0.38
C CYS A 220 17.52 14.67 0.21
N ASP A 221 18.51 14.70 1.08
CA ASP A 221 19.54 13.67 1.22
C ASP A 221 19.41 13.02 2.61
N VAL A 222 18.90 11.81 2.65
CA VAL A 222 18.68 11.06 3.90
C VAL A 222 20.00 10.62 4.53
N SER A 223 21.10 10.56 3.77
CA SER A 223 22.43 10.21 4.28
C SER A 223 23.11 11.40 4.98
N SER A 224 22.65 12.63 4.73
CA SER A 224 23.18 13.82 5.40
C SER A 224 22.68 13.92 6.85
N ASN A 225 23.34 14.73 7.68
CA ASN A 225 22.87 15.03 9.03
C ASN A 225 21.83 16.15 9.09
N SER A 226 21.43 16.72 7.96
CA SER A 226 20.44 17.81 7.88
C SER A 226 19.05 17.24 7.63
N ASP A 227 18.06 17.72 8.37
CA ASP A 227 16.64 17.43 8.13
C ASP A 227 16.00 18.38 7.14
N GLU A 228 16.72 19.44 6.74
CA GLU A 228 16.31 20.39 5.70
C GLU A 228 16.62 19.84 4.31
N PRO A 229 15.81 20.17 3.29
CA PRO A 229 16.08 19.79 1.92
C PRO A 229 17.34 20.46 1.38
N LEU A 230 18.07 19.75 0.52
CA LEU A 230 19.20 20.28 -0.23
C LEU A 230 18.77 21.38 -1.20
N LEU A 231 17.62 21.21 -1.84
CA LEU A 231 17.07 22.14 -2.83
C LEU A 231 15.56 22.21 -2.68
N LYS A 232 15.02 23.43 -2.87
CA LYS A 232 13.58 23.69 -2.96
C LYS A 232 13.29 24.33 -4.30
N TYR A 233 12.39 23.73 -5.08
CA TYR A 233 11.91 24.26 -6.35
C TYR A 233 10.50 24.82 -6.15
N ASN A 234 10.32 26.09 -6.50
CA ASN A 234 9.07 26.85 -6.29
C ASN A 234 8.42 27.36 -7.59
N ASN A 235 8.76 26.74 -8.71
CA ASN A 235 8.31 27.21 -10.03
C ASN A 235 6.91 26.70 -10.41
N HIS A 236 6.30 25.85 -9.60
CA HIS A 236 4.96 25.33 -9.85
C HIS A 236 3.90 26.38 -9.49
N THR A 237 2.94 26.54 -10.40
CA THR A 237 1.79 27.45 -10.21
C THR A 237 0.60 26.75 -9.56
N ASP A 238 0.62 25.41 -9.52
CA ASP A 238 -0.42 24.58 -8.94
C ASP A 238 0.16 23.46 -8.06
N LEU A 239 -0.72 22.65 -7.47
CA LEU A 239 -0.38 21.58 -6.53
C LEU A 239 0.60 20.57 -7.14
N CYS A 240 1.58 20.12 -6.35
CA CYS A 240 2.51 19.04 -6.72
C CYS A 240 2.10 17.74 -6.00
N SER A 241 1.71 16.73 -6.78
CA SER A 241 1.31 15.43 -6.28
C SER A 241 2.20 14.29 -6.80
#